data_b0d9f638785556a37d889836ce303470
#
_entry.id   b0d9f638785556a37d889836ce303470
#
_cell.length_a   1.000
_cell.length_b   1.000
_cell.length_c   1.000
_cell.angle_alpha   90.00
_cell.angle_beta   90.00
_cell.angle_gamma   90.00
#
_symmetry.space_group_name_H-M   'P 1'
#
loop_
_entity.id
_entity.type
_entity.pdbx_description
1 polymer ?
#
loop_
_entity_poly.entity_id
_entity_poly.type
_entity_poly.pdbx_seq_one_letter_code
_entity_poly.pdbx_strand_id
1 'polypeptide(L)'
;REIEIFISEHPNIDEAVVVGVEDFLMGERICAFIMTADEKINLSHIRKFLMEKGLATYKLPDQLVKIDEWPLTSVKKINRVKLREIANNTAGKEKI
;
A
#
# COMPACT_ATOMS: atom_id res chain seq x y z
N ARG A 1 -2.72 -3.34 -9.81
CA ARG A 1 -1.73 -4.30 -10.32
C ARG A 1 -0.47 -3.63 -10.84
N GLU A 2 -0.64 -2.62 -11.65
CA GLU A 2 0.50 -1.85 -12.17
C GLU A 2 1.30 -1.26 -11.02
N ILE A 3 0.61 -0.73 -10.03
CA ILE A 3 1.24 -0.11 -8.87
C ILE A 3 2.06 -1.14 -8.09
N GLU A 4 1.50 -2.34 -7.88
CA GLU A 4 2.20 -3.42 -7.18
C GLU A 4 3.49 -3.81 -7.90
N ILE A 5 3.42 -3.91 -9.21
CA ILE A 5 4.58 -4.28 -10.01
C ILE A 5 5.69 -3.24 -9.84
N PHE A 6 5.36 -1.96 -9.93
CA PHE A 6 6.36 -0.91 -9.79
C PHE A 6 6.95 -0.84 -8.38
N ILE A 7 6.11 -1.00 -7.36
CA ILE A 7 6.63 -1.00 -5.98
C ILE A 7 7.58 -2.18 -5.77
N SER A 8 7.24 -3.32 -6.34
CA SER A 8 8.07 -4.53 -6.20
C SER A 8 9.45 -4.39 -6.84
N GLU A 9 9.63 -3.40 -7.71
CA GLU A 9 10.94 -3.15 -8.32
C GLU A 9 11.89 -2.44 -7.36
N HIS A 10 11.38 -1.93 -6.26
CA HIS A 10 12.23 -1.27 -5.27
C HIS A 10 13.11 -2.31 -4.56
N PRO A 11 14.45 -2.09 -4.51
CA PRO A 11 15.36 -3.10 -3.99
C PRO A 11 15.16 -3.47 -2.52
N ASN A 12 14.58 -2.59 -1.72
CA ASN A 12 14.41 -2.81 -0.30
C ASN A 12 12.99 -3.25 0.08
N ILE A 13 12.14 -3.55 -0.90
CA ILE A 13 10.80 -4.02 -0.64
C ILE A 13 10.69 -5.47 -1.09
N ASP A 14 10.31 -6.33 -0.14
CA ASP A 14 10.20 -7.75 -0.41
C ASP A 14 8.91 -8.12 -1.13
N GLU A 15 7.80 -7.55 -0.66
CA GLU A 15 6.49 -7.82 -1.25
C GLU A 15 5.60 -6.60 -1.11
N ALA A 16 4.65 -6.45 -2.03
CA ALA A 16 3.70 -5.35 -2.00
C ALA A 16 2.33 -5.81 -2.48
N VAL A 17 1.28 -5.34 -1.80
CA VAL A 17 -0.11 -5.55 -2.21
C VAL A 17 -0.82 -4.21 -2.11
N VAL A 18 -1.58 -3.86 -3.14
CA VAL A 18 -2.28 -2.58 -3.18
C VAL A 18 -3.78 -2.84 -3.23
N VAL A 19 -4.53 -2.13 -2.38
CA VAL A 19 -5.98 -2.24 -2.36
C VAL A 19 -6.61 -0.85 -2.47
N GLY A 20 -7.79 -0.80 -3.10
CA GLY A 20 -8.61 0.40 -3.10
C GLY A 20 -9.52 0.37 -1.90
N VAL A 21 -9.68 1.50 -1.25
CA VAL A 21 -10.52 1.65 -0.05
C VAL A 21 -11.48 2.79 -0.27
N GLU A 22 -12.75 2.59 0.07
CA GLU A 22 -13.73 3.66 -0.05
C GLU A 22 -13.36 4.80 0.88
N ASP A 23 -13.46 6.01 0.37
CA ASP A 23 -13.16 7.21 1.14
C ASP A 23 -14.31 8.19 0.99
N PHE A 24 -14.83 8.66 2.11
CA PHE A 24 -16.00 9.53 2.11
C PHE A 24 -15.78 10.83 1.32
N LEU A 25 -14.58 11.37 1.39
CA LEU A 25 -14.27 12.65 0.73
C LEU A 25 -13.71 12.47 -0.68
N MET A 26 -12.88 11.48 -0.87
CA MET A 26 -12.17 11.28 -2.14
C MET A 26 -12.81 10.28 -3.07
N GLY A 27 -13.84 9.57 -2.62
CA GLY A 27 -14.44 8.49 -3.37
C GLY A 27 -13.69 7.19 -3.17
N GLU A 28 -12.44 7.15 -3.53
CA GLU A 28 -11.58 5.99 -3.32
C GLU A 28 -10.17 6.48 -3.00
N ARG A 29 -9.52 5.81 -2.07
CA ARG A 29 -8.11 6.05 -1.83
C ARG A 29 -7.34 4.74 -2.03
N ILE A 30 -6.08 4.86 -2.33
CA ILE A 30 -5.21 3.72 -2.64
C ILE A 30 -4.30 3.46 -1.44
N CYS A 31 -4.35 2.26 -0.91
CA CYS A 31 -3.49 1.86 0.19
C CYS A 31 -2.50 0.81 -0.27
N ALA A 32 -1.21 1.07 -0.05
CA ALA A 32 -0.16 0.11 -0.36
C ALA A 32 0.28 -0.57 0.93
N PHE A 33 0.30 -1.91 0.90
CA PHE A 33 0.85 -2.71 1.99
C PHE A 33 2.19 -3.25 1.52
N ILE A 34 3.22 -3.09 2.33
CA ILE A 34 4.55 -3.57 1.96
C ILE A 34 5.19 -4.36 3.09
N MET A 35 6.05 -5.30 2.68
CA MET A 35 6.97 -5.98 3.58
C MET A 35 8.36 -5.45 3.30
N THR A 36 9.00 -4.89 4.30
CA THR A 36 10.33 -4.36 4.17
C THR A 36 11.04 -4.36 5.53
N ALA A 37 12.33 -4.58 5.51
CA ALA A 37 13.16 -4.44 6.71
C ALA A 37 13.72 -3.03 6.84
N ASP A 38 13.51 -2.19 5.81
CA ASP A 38 14.05 -0.84 5.79
C ASP A 38 13.08 0.12 6.49
N GLU A 39 13.46 0.54 7.71
CA GLU A 39 12.60 1.42 8.50
C GLU A 39 12.50 2.83 7.93
N LYS A 40 13.35 3.18 7.01
CA LYS A 40 13.35 4.52 6.41
C LYS A 40 12.31 4.70 5.31
N ILE A 41 11.78 3.61 4.80
CA ILE A 41 10.77 3.70 3.76
C ILE A 41 9.46 4.21 4.37
N ASN A 42 8.92 5.26 3.78
CA ASN A 42 7.65 5.83 4.20
C ASN A 42 6.81 6.16 2.97
N LEU A 43 5.61 6.68 3.16
CA LEU A 43 4.70 6.98 2.07
C LEU A 43 5.31 7.97 1.07
N SER A 44 5.94 9.01 1.57
CA SER A 44 6.56 10.02 0.72
C SER A 44 7.64 9.40 -0.17
N HIS A 45 8.45 8.52 0.40
CA HIS A 45 9.50 7.81 -0.33
C HIS A 45 8.91 6.95 -1.47
N ILE A 46 7.85 6.21 -1.15
CA ILE A 46 7.21 5.36 -2.15
C ILE A 46 6.57 6.18 -3.26
N ARG A 47 5.90 7.28 -2.91
CA ARG A 47 5.29 8.15 -3.90
C ARG A 47 6.35 8.73 -4.85
N LYS A 48 7.47 9.17 -4.30
CA LYS A 48 8.56 9.71 -5.11
C LYS A 48 9.14 8.65 -6.04
N PHE A 49 9.37 7.45 -5.50
CA PHE A 49 9.89 6.34 -6.29
C PHE A 49 8.97 6.03 -7.48
N LEU A 50 7.65 5.98 -7.23
CA LEU A 50 6.69 5.69 -8.29
C LEU A 50 6.60 6.82 -9.32
N MET A 51 6.72 8.06 -8.88
CA MET A 51 6.74 9.19 -9.80
C MET A 51 7.94 9.10 -10.73
N GLU A 52 9.08 8.71 -10.19
CA GLU A 52 10.30 8.54 -10.99
C GLU A 52 10.17 7.40 -11.99
N LYS A 53 9.28 6.44 -11.70
CA LYS A 53 8.97 5.36 -12.65
C LYS A 53 7.96 5.79 -13.71
N GLY A 54 7.44 7.00 -13.61
CA GLY A 54 6.50 7.52 -14.60
C GLY A 54 5.04 7.28 -14.28
N LEU A 55 4.72 6.83 -13.06
CA LEU A 55 3.33 6.60 -12.69
C LEU A 55 2.58 7.91 -12.54
N ALA A 56 1.36 7.95 -13.09
CA ALA A 56 0.54 9.16 -13.02
C ALA A 56 0.18 9.48 -11.57
N THR A 57 0.10 10.79 -11.27
CA THR A 57 -0.14 11.27 -9.91
C THR A 57 -1.38 10.66 -9.26
N TYR A 58 -2.47 10.51 -10.02
CA TYR A 58 -3.72 9.98 -9.46
C TYR A 58 -3.65 8.49 -9.14
N LYS A 59 -2.59 7.81 -9.56
CA LYS A 59 -2.39 6.39 -9.27
C LYS A 59 -1.46 6.16 -8.08
N LEU A 60 -0.91 7.23 -7.50
CA LEU A 60 0.01 7.09 -6.38
C LEU A 60 -0.76 6.69 -5.11
N PRO A 61 -0.14 5.86 -4.26
CA PRO A 61 -0.78 5.50 -2.99
C PRO A 61 -1.02 6.73 -2.11
N ASP A 62 -2.15 6.70 -1.41
CA ASP A 62 -2.51 7.73 -0.44
C ASP A 62 -2.16 7.31 0.97
N GLN A 63 -1.91 6.02 1.16
CA GLN A 63 -1.67 5.43 2.47
C GLN A 63 -0.68 4.29 2.33
N LEU A 64 0.22 4.15 3.29
CA LEU A 64 1.19 3.07 3.32
C LEU A 64 1.09 2.35 4.66
N VAL A 65 1.01 1.03 4.62
CA VAL A 65 1.03 0.21 5.81
C VAL A 65 2.14 -0.82 5.67
N LYS A 66 3.03 -0.88 6.65
CA LYS A 66 4.05 -1.93 6.70
C LYS A 66 3.46 -3.11 7.45
N ILE A 67 3.65 -4.30 6.90
CA ILE A 67 3.05 -5.49 7.44
C ILE A 67 4.11 -6.59 7.53
N ASP A 68 4.06 -7.37 8.60
CA ASP A 68 5.02 -8.45 8.82
C ASP A 68 4.53 -9.78 8.27
N GLU A 69 3.22 -9.91 8.13
CA GLU A 69 2.60 -11.17 7.76
C GLU A 69 1.29 -10.87 7.01
N TRP A 70 1.10 -11.55 5.90
CA TRP A 70 -0.12 -11.36 5.12
C TRP A 70 -1.30 -12.10 5.75
N PRO A 71 -2.47 -11.45 5.90
CA PRO A 71 -3.68 -12.18 6.27
C PRO A 71 -4.07 -13.08 5.10
N LEU A 72 -4.38 -14.32 5.39
CA LEU A 72 -4.70 -15.31 4.38
C LEU A 72 -6.13 -15.81 4.52
N THR A 73 -6.72 -16.16 3.38
CA THR A 73 -8.03 -16.82 3.36
C THR A 73 -7.85 -18.29 3.70
N SER A 74 -8.97 -19.01 3.82
CA SER A 74 -8.93 -20.45 4.11
C SER A 74 -8.21 -21.25 3.02
N VAL A 75 -8.12 -20.71 1.81
CA VAL A 75 -7.42 -21.37 0.71
C VAL A 75 -6.02 -20.79 0.50
N LYS A 76 -5.48 -20.12 1.51
CA LYS A 76 -4.10 -19.62 1.53
C LYS A 76 -3.80 -18.52 0.51
N LYS A 77 -4.81 -17.75 0.12
CA LYS A 77 -4.62 -16.57 -0.72
C LYS A 77 -4.65 -15.33 0.15
N ILE A 78 -3.98 -14.26 -0.29
CA ILE A 78 -3.98 -13.00 0.44
C ILE A 78 -5.42 -12.50 0.58
N ASN A 79 -5.81 -12.22 1.82
CA ASN A 79 -7.17 -11.78 2.15
C ASN A 79 -7.27 -10.27 1.98
N ARG A 80 -7.69 -9.84 0.79
CA ARG A 80 -7.78 -8.40 0.49
C ARG A 80 -8.89 -7.69 1.26
N VAL A 81 -9.94 -8.41 1.64
CA VAL A 81 -10.99 -7.84 2.48
C VAL A 81 -10.41 -7.43 3.82
N LYS A 82 -9.59 -8.31 4.41
CA LYS A 82 -8.94 -8.02 5.68
C LYS A 82 -7.98 -6.85 5.55
N LEU A 83 -7.26 -6.76 4.44
CA LEU A 83 -6.35 -5.63 4.20
C LEU A 83 -7.11 -4.31 4.14
N ARG A 84 -8.30 -4.30 3.50
CA ARG A 84 -9.12 -3.08 3.47
C ARG A 84 -9.58 -2.68 4.85
N GLU A 85 -9.92 -3.66 5.70
CA GLU A 85 -10.27 -3.37 7.08
C GLU A 85 -9.11 -2.74 7.83
N ILE A 86 -7.91 -3.28 7.65
CA ILE A 86 -6.71 -2.73 8.29
C ILE A 86 -6.48 -1.30 7.80
N ALA A 87 -6.61 -1.06 6.51
CA ALA A 87 -6.43 0.27 5.94
C ALA A 87 -7.41 1.26 6.54
N ASN A 88 -8.68 0.88 6.69
CA ASN A 88 -9.69 1.74 7.30
C ASN A 88 -9.38 2.04 8.75
N ASN A 89 -8.90 1.05 9.50
CA ASN A 89 -8.63 1.22 10.92
C ASN A 89 -7.38 2.05 11.20
N THR A 90 -6.45 2.11 10.25
CA THR A 90 -5.20 2.86 10.44
C THR A 90 -5.21 4.23 9.79
N ALA A 91 -6.13 4.50 8.87
CA ALA A 91 -6.16 5.76 8.12
C ALA A 91 -6.21 7.00 9.00
N GLY A 92 -7.00 6.96 10.08
CA GLY A 92 -7.13 8.08 10.99
C GLY A 92 -5.88 8.35 11.80
N LYS A 93 -5.05 7.33 12.00
CA LYS A 93 -3.85 7.45 12.82
C LYS A 93 -2.72 8.15 12.09
N GLU A 94 -2.73 8.13 10.79
CA GLU A 94 -1.68 8.73 9.99
C GLU A 94 -1.83 10.24 9.83
N LYS A 95 -2.98 10.77 10.22
CA LYS A 95 -3.28 12.20 10.09
C LYS A 95 -2.86 13.02 11.30
N ILE A 96 -2.33 12.38 12.30
CA ILE A 96 -1.96 13.05 13.55
C ILE A 96 -0.51 13.49 13.55
#